data_288fa1521ae283c1128ee4fab1bc1c8a
#
_entry.id   288fa1521ae283c1128ee4fab1bc1c8a
#
_cell.length_a   1.000
_cell.length_b   1.000
_cell.length_c   1.000
_cell.angle_alpha   90.00
_cell.angle_beta   90.00
_cell.angle_gamma   90.00
#
_symmetry.space_group_name_H-M   'P 1'
#
loop_
_entity.id
_entity.type
_entity.pdbx_description
1 polymer ?
#
loop_
_entity_poly.entity_id
_entity_poly.type
_entity_poly.pdbx_seq_one_letter_code
_entity_poly.pdbx_strand_id
1 'polypeptide(L)'
;MTSYSRFARIAVVTAAAVLAGSAPLLAGCAPGLAADPRFATNSGAGAQGQPESTSDQAGPPAVEVPKNDLPWHDCTARVFGDAAAPATPGVRLDCASYDADVDPLGGGSGSISIGVVRARSVQTPGDAGPVVFTTGWDLPSSLQLPTWLARAGADVLKSHPIVAVDRRGIGMSSPVDCRDRNQRDEMWNQAQFAPGDDPVASLGTVTQEATTDCTDSISPGESSYDNTHAATDLERLRSIWDIPALSLIGIGNGAQIALAYAGSHPGKVARLALDSPIPLGVAAESAAEERVKGQEAAFEAFAAQCVAVGCALGPDPKGAVDAVLDAARSGHGPGGASVAAVTNAIVTALGYPTGDRVNTTNELARALASANSGDANLLTNLINRAQGTTGSDGRFINSCADALNRPTPDRVRELVVAWGKEYPQFGMVGALDMAQCLSWPSSSTPELPKELKIDVLLLGVQNDPIVGEEGVAATAAAVINAGSASKRVMWQGIGHGAAVYSACTLPPLIGYLDSGKLPDTDVYCPA
;
A
#
# COMPACT_ATOMS: atom_id res chain seq x y z
N MET A 1 11.60 63.96 -34.37
CA MET A 1 12.47 63.67 -35.50
C MET A 1 12.34 62.23 -35.81
N THR A 2 11.41 61.87 -36.70
CA THR A 2 11.63 61.30 -38.04
C THR A 2 12.29 59.91 -37.97
N SER A 3 11.77 58.80 -38.46
CA SER A 3 10.74 58.49 -39.46
C SER A 3 11.08 57.11 -40.07
N TYR A 4 10.06 56.42 -40.52
CA TYR A 4 9.97 55.33 -41.55
C TYR A 4 10.36 53.93 -41.20
N SER A 5 9.39 53.01 -41.03
CA SER A 5 8.53 52.39 -42.05
C SER A 5 9.29 51.50 -43.06
N ARG A 6 8.95 50.20 -43.09
CA ARG A 6 8.46 49.55 -44.33
C ARG A 6 7.92 48.12 -44.08
N PHE A 7 6.72 47.95 -44.57
CA PHE A 7 6.00 46.69 -44.80
C PHE A 7 6.68 45.85 -45.89
N ALA A 8 6.57 44.51 -45.78
CA ALA A 8 6.52 43.66 -46.97
C ALA A 8 5.58 42.49 -46.68
N ARG A 9 4.40 42.56 -47.28
CA ARG A 9 3.47 41.43 -47.54
C ARG A 9 4.02 40.70 -48.76
N ILE A 10 4.05 39.34 -48.70
CA ILE A 10 4.08 38.52 -49.91
C ILE A 10 3.00 37.44 -49.78
N ALA A 11 2.30 37.30 -50.90
CA ALA A 11 1.01 36.69 -51.10
C ALA A 11 1.11 35.18 -51.32
N VAL A 12 -0.02 34.55 -51.01
CA VAL A 12 -0.55 33.24 -51.41
C VAL A 12 -0.32 32.91 -52.88
N VAL A 13 0.10 31.69 -53.16
CA VAL A 13 -0.18 31.02 -54.44
C VAL A 13 -0.63 29.57 -54.15
N THR A 14 -1.89 29.35 -54.36
CA THR A 14 -2.56 28.05 -54.54
C THR A 14 -2.17 27.48 -55.90
N ALA A 15 -1.76 26.20 -55.93
CA ALA A 15 -1.78 25.42 -57.18
C ALA A 15 -2.38 24.04 -56.87
N ALA A 16 -3.57 23.86 -57.35
CA ALA A 16 -4.24 22.56 -57.52
C ALA A 16 -3.70 21.88 -58.78
N ALA A 17 -3.23 20.65 -58.67
CA ALA A 17 -3.03 19.77 -59.83
C ALA A 17 -3.74 18.46 -59.60
N VAL A 18 -4.80 18.29 -60.38
CA VAL A 18 -5.52 17.05 -60.64
C VAL A 18 -4.71 16.24 -61.63
N LEU A 19 -4.38 14.99 -61.33
CA LEU A 19 -3.99 14.00 -62.33
C LEU A 19 -4.64 12.68 -61.98
N ALA A 20 -5.57 12.34 -62.83
CA ALA A 20 -6.18 11.03 -62.97
C ALA A 20 -5.17 10.10 -63.66
N GLY A 21 -5.11 8.86 -63.24
CA GLY A 21 -4.27 7.84 -63.88
C GLY A 21 -4.37 6.47 -63.29
N SER A 22 -5.31 5.69 -63.83
CA SER A 22 -5.30 4.23 -64.10
C SER A 22 -4.84 3.26 -62.98
N ALA A 23 -5.80 2.50 -62.48
CA ALA A 23 -5.63 1.22 -61.81
C ALA A 23 -5.16 0.12 -62.79
N PRO A 24 -4.37 -0.84 -62.31
CA PRO A 24 -4.45 -2.22 -62.76
C PRO A 24 -5.11 -3.11 -61.71
N LEU A 25 -6.17 -3.78 -62.15
CA LEU A 25 -6.76 -4.94 -61.51
C LEU A 25 -5.73 -6.05 -61.41
N LEU A 26 -5.31 -6.40 -60.20
CA LEU A 26 -4.71 -7.69 -59.92
C LEU A 26 -5.72 -8.50 -59.11
N ALA A 27 -6.34 -9.45 -59.78
CA ALA A 27 -7.11 -10.51 -59.19
C ALA A 27 -6.17 -11.43 -58.44
N GLY A 28 -6.16 -11.34 -57.11
CA GLY A 28 -5.52 -12.31 -56.23
C GLY A 28 -6.57 -13.20 -55.62
N CYS A 29 -6.52 -14.48 -55.94
CA CYS A 29 -7.34 -15.55 -55.39
C CYS A 29 -7.20 -15.61 -53.88
N ALA A 30 -8.30 -15.38 -53.13
CA ALA A 30 -8.41 -15.76 -51.74
C ALA A 30 -8.78 -17.24 -51.66
N PRO A 31 -8.04 -18.09 -50.96
CA PRO A 31 -8.50 -19.42 -50.62
C PRO A 31 -9.54 -19.29 -49.53
N GLY A 32 -10.75 -19.77 -49.78
CA GLY A 32 -11.79 -19.89 -48.76
C GLY A 32 -11.37 -20.82 -47.65
N LEU A 33 -11.34 -20.30 -46.43
CA LEU A 33 -11.24 -21.10 -45.22
C LEU A 33 -12.67 -21.53 -44.81
N ALA A 34 -13.12 -22.64 -45.39
CA ALA A 34 -14.09 -23.49 -44.74
C ALA A 34 -13.31 -24.53 -43.94
N ALA A 35 -13.09 -24.29 -42.67
CA ALA A 35 -12.56 -25.28 -41.75
C ALA A 35 -13.72 -25.75 -40.85
N ASP A 36 -14.34 -26.85 -41.25
CA ASP A 36 -15.07 -27.71 -40.31
C ASP A 36 -14.08 -28.26 -39.28
N PRO A 37 -14.34 -28.19 -37.99
CA PRO A 37 -13.52 -28.88 -36.99
C PRO A 37 -13.85 -30.38 -37.03
N ARG A 38 -13.11 -31.14 -37.83
CA ARG A 38 -13.13 -32.60 -37.75
C ARG A 38 -12.37 -33.00 -36.48
N PHE A 39 -13.07 -33.42 -35.46
CA PHE A 39 -12.50 -34.21 -34.39
C PHE A 39 -11.94 -35.53 -34.99
N ALA A 40 -10.64 -35.73 -34.92
CA ALA A 40 -10.02 -36.99 -35.29
C ALA A 40 -10.39 -38.02 -34.20
N THR A 41 -11.35 -38.91 -34.52
CA THR A 41 -11.52 -40.14 -33.75
C THR A 41 -10.44 -41.11 -34.17
N ASN A 42 -9.43 -41.29 -33.35
CA ASN A 42 -8.41 -42.31 -33.55
C ASN A 42 -8.92 -43.65 -33.03
N SER A 43 -9.42 -44.50 -33.93
CA SER A 43 -9.70 -45.89 -33.67
C SER A 43 -8.54 -46.72 -34.22
N GLY A 44 -7.47 -46.82 -33.48
CA GLY A 44 -6.31 -47.64 -33.74
C GLY A 44 -6.03 -48.56 -32.56
N ALA A 45 -6.21 -49.85 -32.77
CA ALA A 45 -5.89 -50.90 -31.79
C ALA A 45 -4.40 -51.04 -31.58
N GLY A 46 -3.96 -51.15 -30.32
CA GLY A 46 -2.80 -51.91 -29.91
C GLY A 46 -1.46 -51.22 -29.99
N ALA A 47 -1.03 -50.53 -28.91
CA ALA A 47 0.35 -50.50 -28.46
C ALA A 47 0.35 -50.44 -26.93
N GLN A 48 1.09 -51.38 -26.36
CA GLN A 48 1.22 -51.59 -24.92
C GLN A 48 1.88 -50.39 -24.22
N GLY A 49 1.31 -50.04 -23.10
CA GLY A 49 1.73 -49.24 -22.00
C GLY A 49 3.11 -48.61 -21.97
N GLN A 50 3.17 -47.30 -22.19
CA GLN A 50 4.02 -46.45 -21.37
C GLN A 50 3.17 -45.93 -20.22
N PRO A 51 3.67 -45.91 -18.97
CA PRO A 51 2.96 -45.29 -17.90
C PRO A 51 2.80 -43.79 -18.27
N GLU A 52 1.55 -43.33 -18.41
CA GLU A 52 1.23 -41.94 -18.32
C GLU A 52 1.86 -41.43 -17.02
N SER A 53 2.84 -40.56 -17.16
CA SER A 53 3.23 -39.70 -16.05
C SER A 53 2.01 -38.88 -15.72
N THR A 54 1.18 -39.34 -14.79
CA THR A 54 0.32 -38.49 -14.00
C THR A 54 1.27 -37.46 -13.40
N SER A 55 1.29 -36.24 -13.97
CA SER A 55 1.73 -35.10 -13.21
C SER A 55 0.80 -35.07 -12.00
N ASP A 56 1.27 -35.61 -10.88
CA ASP A 56 0.71 -35.32 -9.59
C ASP A 56 0.68 -33.79 -9.49
N GLN A 57 -0.47 -33.19 -9.77
CA GLN A 57 -0.76 -31.85 -9.29
C GLN A 57 -0.86 -32.03 -7.77
N ALA A 58 0.31 -32.00 -7.12
CA ALA A 58 0.37 -31.89 -5.68
C ALA A 58 -0.51 -30.68 -5.33
N GLY A 59 -1.49 -30.91 -4.45
CA GLY A 59 -2.34 -29.83 -3.95
C GLY A 59 -1.50 -28.71 -3.34
N PRO A 60 -2.09 -27.55 -3.05
CA PRO A 60 -1.34 -26.43 -2.48
C PRO A 60 -0.60 -26.91 -1.21
N PRO A 61 0.62 -26.39 -0.94
CA PRO A 61 1.38 -26.78 0.24
C PRO A 61 0.56 -26.66 1.52
N ALA A 62 0.78 -27.57 2.49
CA ALA A 62 0.11 -27.50 3.78
C ALA A 62 0.60 -26.30 4.59
N VAL A 63 -0.27 -25.74 5.42
CA VAL A 63 0.10 -24.73 6.43
C VAL A 63 0.57 -25.50 7.67
N GLU A 64 1.89 -25.59 7.85
CA GLU A 64 2.49 -26.43 8.89
C GLU A 64 2.67 -25.70 10.22
N VAL A 65 2.56 -26.45 11.32
CA VAL A 65 2.85 -25.95 12.67
C VAL A 65 4.37 -25.80 12.85
N PRO A 66 4.85 -24.70 13.45
CA PRO A 66 6.25 -24.55 13.81
C PRO A 66 6.77 -25.71 14.65
N LYS A 67 7.92 -26.30 14.24
CA LYS A 67 8.62 -27.31 15.02
C LYS A 67 9.39 -26.70 16.20
N ASN A 68 9.86 -25.46 16.04
CA ASN A 68 10.46 -24.67 17.09
C ASN A 68 9.61 -23.41 17.31
N ASP A 69 9.41 -23.01 18.55
CA ASP A 69 8.59 -21.83 18.88
C ASP A 69 9.47 -20.67 19.37
N LEU A 70 8.92 -19.46 19.34
CA LEU A 70 9.55 -18.27 19.90
C LEU A 70 9.25 -18.18 21.43
N PRO A 71 10.04 -17.39 22.17
CA PRO A 71 9.83 -17.21 23.62
C PRO A 71 8.65 -16.26 23.90
N TRP A 72 7.44 -16.75 23.66
CA TRP A 72 6.21 -15.98 23.81
C TRP A 72 5.88 -15.60 25.24
N HIS A 73 5.42 -14.37 25.45
CA HIS A 73 4.88 -13.90 26.73
C HIS A 73 3.58 -13.13 26.52
N ASP A 74 2.68 -13.15 27.48
CA ASP A 74 1.39 -12.46 27.39
C ASP A 74 1.60 -10.94 27.31
N CYS A 75 1.01 -10.32 26.28
CA CYS A 75 1.01 -8.87 26.09
C CYS A 75 -0.37 -8.31 25.71
N THR A 76 -1.43 -9.08 25.95
CA THR A 76 -2.79 -8.78 25.52
C THR A 76 -3.24 -7.38 25.89
N ALA A 77 -3.13 -7.01 27.17
CA ALA A 77 -3.59 -5.69 27.63
C ALA A 77 -2.79 -4.53 27.02
N ARG A 78 -1.47 -4.71 26.85
CA ARG A 78 -0.60 -3.70 26.28
C ARG A 78 -0.94 -3.45 24.81
N VAL A 79 -0.98 -4.51 23.99
CA VAL A 79 -1.14 -4.37 22.54
C VAL A 79 -2.53 -3.83 22.16
N PHE A 80 -3.59 -4.24 22.84
CA PHE A 80 -4.92 -3.62 22.66
C PHE A 80 -4.94 -2.17 23.12
N GLY A 81 -4.22 -1.83 24.20
CA GLY A 81 -4.09 -0.46 24.71
C GLY A 81 -3.32 0.44 23.75
N ASP A 82 -2.18 0.00 23.24
CA ASP A 82 -1.34 0.72 22.28
C ASP A 82 -2.09 1.02 20.97
N ALA A 83 -2.90 0.06 20.51
CA ALA A 83 -3.74 0.21 19.31
C ALA A 83 -5.03 1.01 19.54
N ALA A 84 -5.32 1.41 20.78
CA ALA A 84 -6.61 1.99 21.18
C ALA A 84 -7.83 1.18 20.68
N ALA A 85 -7.67 -0.14 20.54
CA ALA A 85 -8.69 -1.05 20.07
C ALA A 85 -9.39 -1.74 21.26
N PRO A 86 -10.71 -2.00 21.18
CA PRO A 86 -11.39 -2.75 22.22
C PRO A 86 -10.87 -4.20 22.27
N ALA A 87 -10.62 -4.71 23.47
CA ALA A 87 -10.19 -6.08 23.64
C ALA A 87 -11.25 -7.05 23.10
N THR A 88 -10.84 -7.98 22.25
CA THR A 88 -11.72 -9.00 21.66
C THR A 88 -11.91 -10.16 22.65
N PRO A 89 -13.15 -10.46 23.07
CA PRO A 89 -13.41 -11.52 24.03
C PRO A 89 -12.87 -12.88 23.58
N GLY A 90 -12.17 -13.58 24.48
CA GLY A 90 -11.61 -14.91 24.19
C GLY A 90 -10.37 -14.92 23.32
N VAL A 91 -9.84 -13.76 22.94
CA VAL A 91 -8.59 -13.61 22.21
C VAL A 91 -7.46 -13.29 23.18
N ARG A 92 -6.33 -13.97 23.01
CA ARG A 92 -5.07 -13.73 23.70
C ARG A 92 -4.02 -13.29 22.71
N LEU A 93 -3.23 -12.28 23.10
CA LEU A 93 -2.07 -11.80 22.34
C LEU A 93 -0.79 -12.13 23.12
N ASP A 94 0.12 -12.83 22.45
CA ASP A 94 1.45 -13.14 22.96
C ASP A 94 2.49 -12.38 22.14
N CYS A 95 3.45 -11.75 22.80
CA CYS A 95 4.56 -11.06 22.16
C CYS A 95 5.84 -11.88 22.24
N ALA A 96 6.66 -11.74 21.20
CA ALA A 96 8.03 -12.25 21.15
C ALA A 96 8.88 -11.40 20.22
N SER A 97 10.16 -11.71 20.14
CA SER A 97 11.06 -11.18 19.11
C SER A 97 12.05 -12.26 18.67
N TYR A 98 12.66 -12.04 17.53
CA TYR A 98 13.77 -12.86 17.03
C TYR A 98 14.81 -11.95 16.38
N ASP A 99 16.06 -12.41 16.36
CA ASP A 99 17.16 -11.67 15.75
C ASP A 99 17.28 -12.04 14.26
N ALA A 100 17.39 -11.01 13.44
CA ALA A 100 17.72 -11.09 12.01
C ALA A 100 19.00 -10.32 11.73
N ASP A 101 19.73 -10.71 10.69
CA ASP A 101 20.94 -10.00 10.29
C ASP A 101 20.57 -8.61 9.72
N VAL A 102 21.36 -7.59 10.03
CA VAL A 102 21.13 -6.24 9.49
C VAL A 102 21.22 -6.27 7.98
N ASP A 103 22.31 -6.84 7.44
CA ASP A 103 22.55 -6.94 6.00
C ASP A 103 22.97 -8.37 5.60
N PRO A 104 22.01 -9.30 5.47
CA PRO A 104 22.33 -10.67 5.06
C PRO A 104 22.73 -10.78 3.58
N LEU A 105 22.47 -9.74 2.78
CA LEU A 105 22.73 -9.73 1.33
C LEU A 105 24.10 -9.13 0.98
N GLY A 106 24.55 -8.11 1.73
CA GLY A 106 25.83 -7.43 1.52
C GLY A 106 26.96 -7.90 2.43
N GLY A 107 26.67 -8.80 3.40
CA GLY A 107 27.67 -9.32 4.33
C GLY A 107 28.06 -8.34 5.45
N GLY A 108 27.23 -7.31 5.71
CA GLY A 108 27.36 -6.43 6.86
C GLY A 108 27.19 -7.19 8.17
N SER A 109 27.95 -6.83 9.20
CA SER A 109 27.85 -7.44 10.53
C SER A 109 26.84 -6.69 11.39
N GLY A 110 26.07 -7.42 12.20
CA GLY A 110 25.11 -6.89 13.16
C GLY A 110 23.78 -7.61 13.10
N SER A 111 22.99 -7.49 14.16
CA SER A 111 21.64 -8.04 14.23
C SER A 111 20.64 -6.97 14.60
N ILE A 112 19.43 -7.12 14.10
CA ILE A 112 18.27 -6.31 14.42
C ILE A 112 17.19 -7.21 15.02
N SER A 113 16.54 -6.75 16.09
CA SER A 113 15.46 -7.50 16.71
C SER A 113 14.15 -7.22 15.99
N ILE A 114 13.50 -8.27 15.50
CA ILE A 114 12.20 -8.21 14.82
C ILE A 114 11.10 -8.60 15.82
N GLY A 115 10.20 -7.67 16.08
CA GLY A 115 9.08 -7.84 17.00
C GLY A 115 7.89 -8.53 16.34
N VAL A 116 7.25 -9.43 17.09
CA VAL A 116 6.08 -10.17 16.61
C VAL A 116 4.99 -10.27 17.67
N VAL A 117 3.73 -10.28 17.21
CA VAL A 117 2.56 -10.49 18.06
C VAL A 117 1.74 -11.66 17.53
N ARG A 118 1.56 -12.70 18.35
CA ARG A 118 0.72 -13.83 18.01
C ARG A 118 -0.68 -13.69 18.64
N ALA A 119 -1.71 -13.77 17.81
CA ALA A 119 -3.10 -13.84 18.24
C ALA A 119 -3.59 -15.28 18.20
N ARG A 120 -4.28 -15.70 19.28
CA ARG A 120 -4.97 -16.97 19.39
C ARG A 120 -6.30 -16.78 20.12
N SER A 121 -7.26 -17.65 19.83
CA SER A 121 -8.50 -17.78 20.59
C SER A 121 -8.59 -19.13 21.26
N VAL A 122 -9.58 -19.32 22.14
CA VAL A 122 -9.88 -20.64 22.72
C VAL A 122 -10.35 -21.65 21.67
N GLN A 123 -10.74 -21.20 20.49
CA GLN A 123 -11.19 -22.03 19.37
C GLN A 123 -10.06 -22.40 18.41
N THR A 124 -8.91 -21.73 18.50
CA THR A 124 -7.78 -22.00 17.61
C THR A 124 -7.24 -23.41 17.87
N PRO A 125 -7.21 -24.29 16.85
CA PRO A 125 -6.68 -25.64 17.01
C PRO A 125 -5.21 -25.61 17.43
N GLY A 126 -4.82 -26.50 18.34
CA GLY A 126 -3.45 -26.55 18.86
C GLY A 126 -2.41 -27.02 17.83
N ASP A 127 -2.88 -27.68 16.78
CA ASP A 127 -2.12 -28.22 15.64
C ASP A 127 -2.30 -27.38 14.35
N ALA A 128 -2.88 -26.18 14.45
CA ALA A 128 -3.02 -25.27 13.32
C ALA A 128 -1.72 -24.48 13.08
N GLY A 129 -1.26 -24.48 11.83
CA GLY A 129 -0.13 -23.65 11.41
C GLY A 129 -0.50 -22.17 11.35
N PRO A 130 0.43 -21.27 11.68
CA PRO A 130 0.16 -19.83 11.74
C PRO A 130 0.07 -19.19 10.36
N VAL A 131 -0.71 -18.10 10.29
CA VAL A 131 -0.70 -17.15 9.18
C VAL A 131 0.10 -15.92 9.61
N VAL A 132 1.13 -15.57 8.86
CA VAL A 132 1.94 -14.37 9.06
C VAL A 132 1.23 -13.17 8.44
N PHE A 133 1.10 -12.11 9.22
CA PHE A 133 0.44 -10.87 8.83
C PHE A 133 1.44 -9.72 8.86
N THR A 134 1.57 -8.97 7.76
CA THR A 134 2.45 -7.80 7.67
C THR A 134 1.79 -6.64 6.94
N THR A 135 1.97 -5.44 7.46
CA THR A 135 1.49 -4.17 6.90
C THR A 135 2.66 -3.29 6.42
N GLY A 136 3.88 -3.81 6.54
CA GLY A 136 5.07 -3.08 6.13
C GLY A 136 5.28 -1.79 6.92
N TRP A 137 5.53 -0.67 6.20
CA TRP A 137 5.71 0.65 6.82
C TRP A 137 4.42 1.48 6.88
N ASP A 138 3.30 1.01 6.33
CA ASP A 138 2.05 1.78 6.33
C ASP A 138 1.55 2.04 7.76
N LEU A 139 1.55 1.00 8.57
CA LEU A 139 1.24 1.02 9.99
C LEU A 139 1.95 -0.19 10.64
N PRO A 140 2.45 -0.12 11.89
CA PRO A 140 2.94 -1.32 12.56
C PRO A 140 1.92 -2.45 12.57
N SER A 141 2.34 -3.65 12.15
CA SER A 141 1.45 -4.83 12.09
C SER A 141 0.88 -5.17 13.47
N SER A 142 1.69 -4.94 14.52
CA SER A 142 1.30 -5.08 15.93
C SER A 142 0.17 -4.13 16.36
N LEU A 143 0.02 -2.96 15.70
CA LEU A 143 -1.06 -2.01 15.94
C LEU A 143 -2.28 -2.30 15.05
N GLN A 144 -2.08 -2.79 13.83
CA GLN A 144 -3.18 -3.11 12.93
C GLN A 144 -3.91 -4.38 13.33
N LEU A 145 -3.21 -5.39 13.84
CA LEU A 145 -3.80 -6.67 14.25
C LEU A 145 -4.93 -6.51 15.28
N PRO A 146 -4.80 -5.77 16.41
CA PRO A 146 -5.89 -5.55 17.34
C PRO A 146 -7.12 -4.90 16.71
N THR A 147 -6.93 -3.95 15.81
CA THR A 147 -8.02 -3.30 15.07
C THR A 147 -8.78 -4.30 14.21
N TRP A 148 -8.06 -5.18 13.52
CA TRP A 148 -8.65 -6.26 12.72
C TRP A 148 -9.43 -7.25 13.58
N LEU A 149 -8.84 -7.71 14.70
CA LEU A 149 -9.47 -8.65 15.63
C LEU A 149 -10.73 -8.09 16.30
N ALA A 150 -10.74 -6.80 16.63
CA ALA A 150 -11.90 -6.14 17.23
C ALA A 150 -13.09 -5.98 16.25
N ARG A 151 -12.86 -6.16 14.94
CA ARG A 151 -13.89 -6.12 13.89
C ARG A 151 -14.34 -7.53 13.52
N ALA A 152 -13.70 -8.13 12.55
CA ALA A 152 -14.11 -9.45 12.07
C ALA A 152 -12.92 -10.43 11.94
N GLY A 153 -11.68 -9.96 12.07
CA GLY A 153 -10.47 -10.77 11.94
C GLY A 153 -10.36 -11.93 12.92
N ALA A 154 -11.08 -11.86 14.06
CA ALA A 154 -11.14 -12.95 15.03
C ALA A 154 -11.69 -14.26 14.44
N ASP A 155 -12.45 -14.21 13.34
CA ASP A 155 -12.95 -15.42 12.68
C ASP A 155 -11.84 -16.26 12.05
N VAL A 156 -10.73 -15.66 11.61
CA VAL A 156 -9.53 -16.38 11.14
C VAL A 156 -8.93 -17.26 12.24
N LEU A 157 -9.03 -16.80 13.50
CA LEU A 157 -8.49 -17.54 14.65
C LEU A 157 -9.21 -18.86 14.94
N LYS A 158 -10.34 -19.13 14.29
CA LYS A 158 -11.02 -20.43 14.38
C LYS A 158 -10.25 -21.53 13.64
N SER A 159 -9.47 -21.17 12.63
CA SER A 159 -8.67 -22.10 11.83
C SER A 159 -7.17 -21.93 12.05
N HIS A 160 -6.68 -20.72 12.21
CA HIS A 160 -5.25 -20.42 12.24
C HIS A 160 -4.90 -19.39 13.33
N PRO A 161 -3.79 -19.55 14.07
CA PRO A 161 -3.21 -18.41 14.80
C PRO A 161 -2.67 -17.38 13.79
N ILE A 162 -2.79 -16.08 14.13
CA ILE A 162 -2.21 -15.01 13.33
C ILE A 162 -0.95 -14.52 14.00
N VAL A 163 0.14 -14.35 13.24
CA VAL A 163 1.40 -13.78 13.73
C VAL A 163 1.69 -12.49 12.96
N ALA A 164 1.44 -11.35 13.59
CA ALA A 164 1.80 -10.05 13.08
C ALA A 164 3.31 -9.84 13.23
N VAL A 165 3.98 -9.48 12.14
CA VAL A 165 5.41 -9.20 12.09
C VAL A 165 5.59 -7.72 11.78
N ASP A 166 6.18 -6.97 12.69
CA ASP A 166 6.54 -5.58 12.45
C ASP A 166 7.78 -5.51 11.55
N ARG A 167 7.74 -4.62 10.57
CA ARG A 167 8.87 -4.38 9.70
C ARG A 167 10.05 -3.81 10.51
N ARG A 168 11.29 -4.15 10.12
CA ARG A 168 12.52 -3.60 10.74
C ARG A 168 12.46 -2.07 10.86
N GLY A 169 12.83 -1.55 12.04
CA GLY A 169 12.81 -0.12 12.36
C GLY A 169 11.45 0.45 12.75
N ILE A 170 10.37 -0.37 12.79
CA ILE A 170 8.99 0.08 13.06
C ILE A 170 8.38 -0.74 14.20
N GLY A 171 7.48 -0.12 14.96
CA GLY A 171 6.70 -0.77 15.99
C GLY A 171 7.56 -1.44 17.05
N MET A 172 7.48 -2.76 17.16
CA MET A 172 8.27 -3.56 18.12
C MET A 172 9.60 -4.07 17.54
N SER A 173 9.92 -3.74 16.27
CA SER A 173 11.11 -4.22 15.55
C SER A 173 12.24 -3.21 15.58
N SER A 174 12.94 -3.07 16.73
CA SER A 174 14.04 -2.11 16.92
C SER A 174 13.71 -0.72 16.37
N PRO A 175 12.69 -0.03 16.92
CA PRO A 175 12.24 1.24 16.38
C PRO A 175 13.38 2.25 16.28
N VAL A 176 13.48 2.92 15.13
CA VAL A 176 14.48 3.95 14.88
C VAL A 176 14.00 5.28 15.45
N ASP A 177 14.93 6.02 16.07
CA ASP A 177 14.74 7.39 16.56
C ASP A 177 15.96 8.20 16.15
N CYS A 178 15.87 8.88 14.99
CA CYS A 178 17.03 9.52 14.35
C CYS A 178 16.81 11.00 14.01
N ARG A 179 15.57 11.45 13.82
CA ARG A 179 15.26 12.86 13.55
C ARG A 179 15.08 13.61 14.87
N ASP A 180 15.57 14.82 14.94
CA ASP A 180 15.23 15.71 16.04
C ASP A 180 13.77 16.19 15.96
N ARG A 181 13.32 16.91 16.98
CA ARG A 181 11.96 17.39 17.05
C ARG A 181 11.64 18.40 15.93
N ASN A 182 12.57 19.29 15.62
CA ASN A 182 12.35 20.32 14.61
C ASN A 182 12.24 19.70 13.23
N GLN A 183 13.13 18.75 12.90
CA GLN A 183 13.07 18.01 11.64
C GLN A 183 11.74 17.28 11.48
N ARG A 184 11.23 16.60 12.54
CA ARG A 184 9.93 15.94 12.52
C ARG A 184 8.80 16.93 12.28
N ASP A 185 8.79 18.05 13.00
CA ASP A 185 7.75 19.07 12.88
C ASP A 185 7.79 19.76 11.51
N GLU A 186 8.96 20.13 11.01
CA GLU A 186 9.11 20.78 9.71
C GLU A 186 8.77 19.84 8.55
N MET A 187 9.20 18.58 8.60
CA MET A 187 8.85 17.57 7.59
C MET A 187 7.36 17.24 7.61
N TRP A 188 6.75 17.12 8.80
CA TRP A 188 5.31 16.89 8.95
C TRP A 188 4.47 18.01 8.36
N ASN A 189 4.90 19.24 8.55
CA ASN A 189 4.26 20.44 8.04
C ASN A 189 4.74 20.82 6.64
N GLN A 190 5.58 19.99 6.01
CA GLN A 190 6.25 20.25 4.73
C GLN A 190 6.93 21.63 4.70
N ALA A 191 7.62 21.98 5.82
CA ALA A 191 8.29 23.26 6.03
C ALA A 191 7.41 24.45 5.64
N GLN A 192 6.45 24.88 6.49
CA GLN A 192 5.51 25.97 6.18
C GLN A 192 6.22 27.18 5.56
N PHE A 193 5.93 27.48 4.31
CA PHE A 193 6.67 28.42 3.48
C PHE A 193 6.12 29.83 3.59
N ALA A 194 7.02 30.83 3.62
CA ALA A 194 6.62 32.21 3.39
C ALA A 194 6.19 32.42 1.93
N PRO A 195 5.30 33.39 1.64
CA PRO A 195 4.91 33.70 0.28
C PRO A 195 6.14 34.03 -0.59
N GLY A 196 6.31 33.27 -1.67
CA GLY A 196 7.44 33.44 -2.61
C GLY A 196 8.61 32.48 -2.41
N ASP A 197 8.61 31.68 -1.35
CA ASP A 197 9.62 30.63 -1.17
C ASP A 197 9.42 29.49 -2.18
N ASP A 198 10.52 28.81 -2.50
CA ASP A 198 10.48 27.55 -3.24
C ASP A 198 10.25 26.39 -2.26
N PRO A 199 9.05 25.78 -2.24
CA PRO A 199 8.73 24.75 -1.27
C PRO A 199 9.62 23.52 -1.42
N VAL A 200 10.01 23.15 -2.63
CA VAL A 200 10.85 21.97 -2.88
C VAL A 200 12.26 22.19 -2.34
N ALA A 201 12.81 23.41 -2.48
CA ALA A 201 14.12 23.73 -1.95
C ALA A 201 14.11 23.78 -0.41
N SER A 202 13.10 24.41 0.19
CA SER A 202 12.99 24.53 1.66
C SER A 202 12.82 23.18 2.32
N LEU A 203 11.88 22.34 1.84
CA LEU A 203 11.69 21.00 2.33
C LEU A 203 12.93 20.13 2.06
N GLY A 204 13.55 20.26 0.88
CA GLY A 204 14.76 19.55 0.49
C GLY A 204 15.93 19.76 1.46
N THR A 205 16.09 20.97 2.01
CA THR A 205 17.14 21.27 3.00
C THR A 205 16.91 20.49 4.30
N VAL A 206 15.71 20.56 4.85
CA VAL A 206 15.34 19.86 6.09
C VAL A 206 15.48 18.34 5.92
N THR A 207 15.00 17.80 4.80
CA THR A 207 15.04 16.36 4.54
C THR A 207 16.45 15.86 4.26
N GLN A 208 17.34 16.68 3.73
CA GLN A 208 18.75 16.34 3.56
C GLN A 208 19.45 16.19 4.92
N GLU A 209 19.21 17.12 5.85
CA GLU A 209 19.73 17.04 7.22
C GLU A 209 19.18 15.79 7.93
N ALA A 210 17.87 15.60 7.90
CA ALA A 210 17.21 14.42 8.47
C ALA A 210 17.73 13.10 7.88
N THR A 211 17.98 13.07 6.56
CA THR A 211 18.57 11.90 5.89
C THR A 211 19.98 11.62 6.42
N THR A 212 20.81 12.65 6.59
CA THR A 212 22.16 12.50 7.12
C THR A 212 22.12 11.93 8.55
N ASP A 213 21.31 12.54 9.44
CA ASP A 213 21.21 12.09 10.83
C ASP A 213 20.67 10.65 10.91
N CYS A 214 19.70 10.30 10.08
CA CYS A 214 19.15 8.95 10.07
C CYS A 214 20.11 7.92 9.48
N THR A 215 20.82 8.21 8.38
CA THR A 215 21.81 7.29 7.81
C THR A 215 22.98 7.07 8.78
N ASP A 216 23.44 8.12 9.46
CA ASP A 216 24.49 8.01 10.49
C ASP A 216 24.01 7.14 11.68
N SER A 217 22.76 7.31 12.10
CA SER A 217 22.17 6.56 13.24
C SER A 217 22.03 5.07 12.96
N ILE A 218 21.76 4.67 11.72
CA ILE A 218 21.55 3.26 11.33
C ILE A 218 22.76 2.64 10.64
N SER A 219 23.86 3.39 10.47
CA SER A 219 25.10 2.91 9.84
C SER A 219 25.69 1.73 10.64
N PRO A 220 26.20 0.68 9.94
CA PRO A 220 26.37 0.52 8.48
C PRO A 220 25.18 -0.11 7.75
N GLY A 221 23.97 -0.05 8.30
CA GLY A 221 22.76 -0.69 7.75
C GLY A 221 21.87 0.25 6.93
N GLU A 222 22.36 1.41 6.47
CA GLU A 222 21.59 2.44 5.78
C GLU A 222 20.92 1.97 4.48
N SER A 223 21.47 0.94 3.83
CA SER A 223 20.90 0.30 2.63
C SER A 223 20.01 -0.90 2.94
N SER A 224 19.81 -1.24 4.21
CA SER A 224 19.20 -2.52 4.63
C SER A 224 17.74 -2.38 5.11
N TYR A 225 17.07 -1.26 4.81
CA TYR A 225 15.69 -1.01 5.24
C TYR A 225 14.67 -1.11 4.09
N ASP A 226 15.04 -1.70 2.97
CA ASP A 226 14.15 -1.90 1.82
C ASP A 226 13.28 -3.18 1.94
N ASN A 227 12.36 -3.36 0.98
CA ASN A 227 11.47 -4.52 0.90
C ASN A 227 12.19 -5.85 0.78
N THR A 228 13.39 -5.87 0.16
CA THR A 228 14.17 -7.10 -0.02
C THR A 228 14.70 -7.60 1.32
N HIS A 229 15.22 -6.68 2.14
CA HIS A 229 15.68 -7.01 3.49
C HIS A 229 14.53 -7.40 4.42
N ALA A 230 13.37 -6.71 4.34
CA ALA A 230 12.17 -7.11 5.07
C ALA A 230 11.68 -8.52 4.68
N ALA A 231 11.83 -8.91 3.41
CA ALA A 231 11.54 -10.28 2.97
C ALA A 231 12.54 -11.30 3.56
N THR A 232 13.81 -10.94 3.75
CA THR A 232 14.78 -11.83 4.43
C THR A 232 14.45 -12.03 5.91
N ASP A 233 13.82 -11.03 6.58
CA ASP A 233 13.32 -11.19 7.95
C ASP A 233 12.24 -12.26 8.04
N LEU A 234 11.34 -12.33 7.04
CA LEU A 234 10.34 -13.39 6.97
C LEU A 234 10.97 -14.78 6.74
N GLU A 235 12.00 -14.87 5.91
CA GLU A 235 12.75 -16.13 5.74
C GLU A 235 13.48 -16.53 7.02
N ARG A 236 14.00 -15.57 7.78
CA ARG A 236 14.59 -15.84 9.08
C ARG A 236 13.57 -16.44 10.05
N LEU A 237 12.35 -15.88 10.11
CA LEU A 237 11.24 -16.42 10.91
C LEU A 237 10.88 -17.85 10.49
N ARG A 238 10.71 -18.09 9.17
CA ARG A 238 10.43 -19.43 8.64
C ARG A 238 11.50 -20.44 9.06
N SER A 239 12.76 -20.04 8.97
CA SER A 239 13.91 -20.88 9.31
C SER A 239 13.98 -21.19 10.81
N ILE A 240 13.67 -20.23 11.69
CA ILE A 240 13.56 -20.45 13.14
C ILE A 240 12.46 -21.44 13.45
N TRP A 241 11.30 -21.28 12.80
CA TRP A 241 10.17 -22.19 12.97
C TRP A 241 10.41 -23.59 12.41
N ASP A 242 11.42 -23.78 11.56
CA ASP A 242 11.73 -25.03 10.83
C ASP A 242 10.50 -25.58 10.11
N ILE A 243 9.81 -24.73 9.36
CA ILE A 243 8.69 -25.11 8.49
C ILE A 243 9.06 -24.92 7.01
N PRO A 244 8.46 -25.72 6.10
CA PRO A 244 8.81 -25.67 4.68
C PRO A 244 8.35 -24.36 4.01
N ALA A 245 7.20 -23.80 4.40
CA ALA A 245 6.58 -22.66 3.74
C ALA A 245 5.79 -21.79 4.72
N LEU A 246 5.72 -20.47 4.45
CA LEU A 246 4.89 -19.50 5.16
C LEU A 246 3.53 -19.34 4.49
N SER A 247 2.51 -19.06 5.29
CA SER A 247 1.23 -18.49 4.85
C SER A 247 1.24 -17.01 5.14
N LEU A 248 1.05 -16.17 4.13
CA LEU A 248 1.25 -14.73 4.21
C LEU A 248 -0.03 -13.95 3.89
N ILE A 249 -0.34 -12.97 4.72
CA ILE A 249 -1.26 -11.87 4.42
C ILE A 249 -0.43 -10.59 4.49
N GLY A 250 -0.32 -9.89 3.35
CA GLY A 250 0.32 -8.58 3.27
C GLY A 250 -0.69 -7.50 2.94
N ILE A 251 -0.65 -6.36 3.64
CA ILE A 251 -1.47 -5.18 3.36
C ILE A 251 -0.57 -4.03 2.93
N GLY A 252 -0.94 -3.31 1.88
CA GLY A 252 -0.22 -2.14 1.38
C GLY A 252 1.24 -2.44 1.06
N ASN A 253 2.18 -1.80 1.75
CA ASN A 253 3.60 -2.13 1.64
C ASN A 253 3.90 -3.56 2.13
N GLY A 254 3.15 -4.09 3.09
CA GLY A 254 3.27 -5.49 3.50
C GLY A 254 2.98 -6.47 2.35
N ALA A 255 2.13 -6.10 1.40
CA ALA A 255 1.90 -6.89 0.19
C ALA A 255 3.13 -6.89 -0.74
N GLN A 256 3.87 -5.77 -0.83
CA GLN A 256 5.16 -5.74 -1.55
C GLN A 256 6.18 -6.67 -0.91
N ILE A 257 6.30 -6.66 0.43
CA ILE A 257 7.21 -7.54 1.17
C ILE A 257 6.85 -9.01 0.94
N ALA A 258 5.56 -9.35 1.05
CA ALA A 258 5.09 -10.73 0.85
C ALA A 258 5.32 -11.23 -0.59
N LEU A 259 5.13 -10.35 -1.59
CA LEU A 259 5.40 -10.68 -3.00
C LEU A 259 6.91 -10.76 -3.29
N ALA A 260 7.73 -9.88 -2.71
CA ALA A 260 9.19 -9.96 -2.79
C ALA A 260 9.72 -11.25 -2.16
N TYR A 261 9.17 -11.66 -1.02
CA TYR A 261 9.48 -12.95 -0.40
C TYR A 261 9.13 -14.12 -1.32
N ALA A 262 7.93 -14.12 -1.89
CA ALA A 262 7.49 -15.18 -2.79
C ALA A 262 8.38 -15.27 -4.06
N GLY A 263 8.86 -14.14 -4.56
CA GLY A 263 9.76 -14.06 -5.71
C GLY A 263 11.18 -14.55 -5.40
N SER A 264 11.73 -14.19 -4.24
CA SER A 264 13.09 -14.59 -3.83
C SER A 264 13.15 -16.01 -3.26
N HIS A 265 12.03 -16.56 -2.80
CA HIS A 265 11.93 -17.89 -2.18
C HIS A 265 10.84 -18.76 -2.82
N PRO A 266 10.92 -19.05 -4.14
CA PRO A 266 9.92 -19.84 -4.83
C PRO A 266 9.78 -21.23 -4.20
N GLY A 267 8.53 -21.63 -3.89
CA GLY A 267 8.23 -22.88 -3.20
C GLY A 267 8.28 -22.83 -1.67
N LYS A 268 8.56 -21.65 -1.06
CA LYS A 268 8.50 -21.46 0.39
C LYS A 268 7.27 -20.66 0.84
N VAL A 269 6.25 -20.60 0.01
CA VAL A 269 4.96 -19.97 0.31
C VAL A 269 3.84 -20.98 0.17
N ALA A 270 3.04 -21.15 1.21
CA ALA A 270 1.87 -22.04 1.24
C ALA A 270 0.57 -21.30 0.87
N ARG A 271 0.45 -20.05 1.30
CA ARG A 271 -0.67 -19.13 1.00
C ARG A 271 -0.13 -17.73 0.79
N LEU A 272 -0.71 -17.00 -0.16
CA LEU A 272 -0.35 -15.61 -0.43
C LEU A 272 -1.62 -14.79 -0.69
N ALA A 273 -2.03 -14.02 0.31
CA ALA A 273 -3.10 -13.04 0.20
C ALA A 273 -2.50 -11.63 0.25
N LEU A 274 -2.76 -10.83 -0.78
CA LEU A 274 -2.23 -9.47 -0.94
C LEU A 274 -3.41 -8.49 -0.95
N ASP A 275 -3.48 -7.65 0.06
CA ASP A 275 -4.56 -6.69 0.27
C ASP A 275 -4.09 -5.27 0.01
N SER A 276 -4.85 -4.50 -0.75
CA SER A 276 -4.49 -3.12 -1.11
C SER A 276 -3.02 -2.99 -1.58
N PRO A 277 -2.55 -3.84 -2.50
CA PRO A 277 -1.13 -3.93 -2.81
C PRO A 277 -0.62 -2.69 -3.54
N ILE A 278 0.55 -2.20 -3.13
CA ILE A 278 1.37 -1.31 -3.96
C ILE A 278 2.11 -2.22 -4.97
N PRO A 279 2.13 -1.90 -6.28
CA PRO A 279 2.86 -2.71 -7.25
C PRO A 279 4.35 -2.79 -6.92
N LEU A 280 4.92 -4.00 -6.98
CA LEU A 280 6.35 -4.18 -6.75
C LEU A 280 7.16 -3.56 -7.90
N GLY A 281 8.19 -2.78 -7.58
CA GLY A 281 9.04 -2.13 -8.58
C GLY A 281 8.45 -0.86 -9.21
N VAL A 282 7.33 -0.34 -8.70
CA VAL A 282 6.72 0.90 -9.19
C VAL A 282 7.63 2.11 -8.93
N ALA A 283 7.68 3.07 -9.87
CA ALA A 283 8.39 4.31 -9.68
C ALA A 283 7.71 5.21 -8.61
N ALA A 284 8.50 5.97 -7.86
CA ALA A 284 8.00 6.83 -6.78
C ALA A 284 6.94 7.84 -7.25
N GLU A 285 7.12 8.44 -8.44
CA GLU A 285 6.14 9.36 -9.04
C GLU A 285 4.80 8.66 -9.29
N SER A 286 4.82 7.47 -9.92
CA SER A 286 3.59 6.72 -10.20
C SER A 286 2.88 6.25 -8.92
N ALA A 287 3.62 5.79 -7.92
CA ALA A 287 3.04 5.41 -6.63
C ALA A 287 2.44 6.60 -5.88
N ALA A 288 3.08 7.78 -5.97
CA ALA A 288 2.57 9.01 -5.37
C ALA A 288 1.30 9.51 -6.08
N GLU A 289 1.25 9.43 -7.41
CA GLU A 289 0.06 9.82 -8.19
C GLU A 289 -1.13 8.91 -7.87
N GLU A 290 -0.92 7.59 -7.81
CA GLU A 290 -1.97 6.64 -7.42
C GLU A 290 -2.51 6.91 -6.02
N ARG A 291 -1.64 7.23 -5.07
CA ARG A 291 -2.04 7.65 -3.72
C ARG A 291 -2.91 8.90 -3.77
N VAL A 292 -2.52 9.93 -4.51
CA VAL A 292 -3.29 11.17 -4.66
C VAL A 292 -4.66 10.90 -5.28
N LYS A 293 -4.75 10.08 -6.32
CA LYS A 293 -6.03 9.65 -6.91
C LYS A 293 -6.91 8.93 -5.90
N GLY A 294 -6.32 8.03 -5.11
CA GLY A 294 -7.03 7.33 -4.03
C GLY A 294 -7.54 8.28 -2.94
N GLN A 295 -6.77 9.30 -2.59
CA GLN A 295 -7.15 10.34 -1.64
C GLN A 295 -8.35 11.15 -2.14
N GLU A 296 -8.32 11.59 -3.40
CA GLU A 296 -9.44 12.30 -4.03
C GLU A 296 -10.70 11.40 -4.10
N ALA A 297 -10.56 10.14 -4.52
CA ALA A 297 -11.66 9.19 -4.58
C ALA A 297 -12.28 8.94 -3.19
N ALA A 298 -11.45 8.76 -2.17
CA ALA A 298 -11.92 8.57 -0.79
C ALA A 298 -12.63 9.82 -0.25
N PHE A 299 -12.12 11.01 -0.58
CA PHE A 299 -12.74 12.28 -0.21
C PHE A 299 -14.09 12.47 -0.92
N GLU A 300 -14.18 12.17 -2.21
CA GLU A 300 -15.44 12.20 -2.96
C GLU A 300 -16.49 11.26 -2.34
N ALA A 301 -16.08 10.02 -2.01
CA ALA A 301 -16.95 9.06 -1.35
C ALA A 301 -17.37 9.51 0.06
N PHE A 302 -16.46 10.14 0.81
CA PHE A 302 -16.77 10.78 2.10
C PHE A 302 -17.79 11.92 1.95
N ALA A 303 -17.59 12.82 0.98
CA ALA A 303 -18.50 13.94 0.74
C ALA A 303 -19.91 13.46 0.37
N ALA A 304 -20.00 12.44 -0.50
CA ALA A 304 -21.28 11.83 -0.86
C ALA A 304 -21.97 11.19 0.36
N GLN A 305 -21.22 10.45 1.19
CA GLN A 305 -21.73 9.87 2.43
C GLN A 305 -22.17 10.93 3.41
N CYS A 306 -21.42 12.01 3.54
CA CYS A 306 -21.71 13.14 4.41
C CYS A 306 -23.08 13.77 4.07
N VAL A 307 -23.34 14.02 2.78
CA VAL A 307 -24.66 14.48 2.30
C VAL A 307 -25.76 13.47 2.64
N ALA A 308 -25.50 12.18 2.41
CA ALA A 308 -26.50 11.13 2.60
C ALA A 308 -26.95 10.99 4.08
N VAL A 309 -26.02 11.21 5.03
CA VAL A 309 -26.34 11.13 6.47
C VAL A 309 -26.68 12.48 7.11
N GLY A 310 -26.65 13.59 6.36
CA GLY A 310 -26.89 14.93 6.88
C GLY A 310 -25.85 15.37 7.90
N CYS A 311 -24.56 15.22 7.56
CA CYS A 311 -23.45 15.50 8.45
C CYS A 311 -23.28 17.00 8.79
N ALA A 312 -22.38 17.32 9.72
CA ALA A 312 -22.16 18.68 10.24
C ALA A 312 -21.62 19.68 9.19
N LEU A 313 -21.09 19.21 8.04
CA LEU A 313 -20.60 20.08 6.96
C LEU A 313 -21.74 20.64 6.08
N GLY A 314 -22.98 20.17 6.26
CA GLY A 314 -24.15 20.66 5.54
C GLY A 314 -24.26 20.12 4.10
N PRO A 315 -24.94 20.87 3.21
CA PRO A 315 -25.26 20.40 1.86
C PRO A 315 -24.09 20.45 0.87
N ASP A 316 -23.03 21.18 1.20
CA ASP A 316 -21.79 21.29 0.40
C ASP A 316 -20.56 20.91 1.23
N PRO A 317 -20.34 19.62 1.51
CA PRO A 317 -19.18 19.19 2.28
C PRO A 317 -17.84 19.50 1.60
N LYS A 318 -17.78 19.49 0.26
CA LYS A 318 -16.56 19.79 -0.49
C LYS A 318 -16.15 21.24 -0.28
N GLY A 319 -17.03 22.18 -0.57
CA GLY A 319 -16.75 23.60 -0.36
C GLY A 319 -16.40 23.94 1.09
N ALA A 320 -17.00 23.23 2.07
CA ALA A 320 -16.66 23.40 3.48
C ALA A 320 -15.24 22.91 3.81
N VAL A 321 -14.78 21.80 3.19
CA VAL A 321 -13.40 21.29 3.36
C VAL A 321 -12.41 22.16 2.60
N ASP A 322 -12.75 22.58 1.39
CA ASP A 322 -11.92 23.51 0.60
C ASP A 322 -11.63 24.80 1.38
N ALA A 323 -12.62 25.34 2.10
CA ALA A 323 -12.42 26.53 2.94
C ALA A 323 -11.36 26.29 4.04
N VAL A 324 -11.33 25.11 4.68
CA VAL A 324 -10.29 24.75 5.66
C VAL A 324 -8.93 24.64 5.01
N LEU A 325 -8.84 23.96 3.86
CA LEU A 325 -7.59 23.76 3.13
C LEU A 325 -7.03 25.08 2.59
N ASP A 326 -7.88 25.99 2.06
CA ASP A 326 -7.46 27.28 1.54
C ASP A 326 -6.99 28.22 2.65
N ALA A 327 -7.66 28.18 3.81
CA ALA A 327 -7.17 28.88 4.99
C ALA A 327 -5.77 28.37 5.40
N ALA A 328 -5.57 27.06 5.41
CA ALA A 328 -4.27 26.46 5.73
C ALA A 328 -3.19 26.79 4.68
N ARG A 329 -3.52 26.76 3.37
CA ARG A 329 -2.62 27.15 2.27
C ARG A 329 -2.18 28.61 2.36
N SER A 330 -3.06 29.49 2.87
CA SER A 330 -2.75 30.92 3.05
C SER A 330 -2.06 31.24 4.38
N GLY A 331 -1.68 30.23 5.18
CA GLY A 331 -1.04 30.41 6.49
C GLY A 331 -2.00 30.77 7.62
N HIS A 332 -3.31 30.68 7.40
CA HIS A 332 -4.37 30.98 8.37
C HIS A 332 -5.15 29.72 8.78
N GLY A 333 -4.48 28.54 8.70
CA GLY A 333 -5.12 27.29 9.05
C GLY A 333 -5.66 27.26 10.47
N PRO A 334 -6.76 26.52 10.72
CA PRO A 334 -7.36 26.42 12.04
C PRO A 334 -6.35 25.94 13.10
N GLY A 335 -6.21 26.70 14.18
CA GLY A 335 -5.20 26.41 15.22
C GLY A 335 -3.75 26.53 14.75
N GLY A 336 -3.47 27.20 13.62
CA GLY A 336 -2.15 27.32 13.02
C GLY A 336 -1.71 26.08 12.22
N ALA A 337 -2.64 25.17 11.92
CA ALA A 337 -2.33 23.94 11.17
C ALA A 337 -1.90 24.25 9.73
N SER A 338 -0.86 23.55 9.25
CA SER A 338 -0.44 23.57 7.85
C SER A 338 -1.43 22.81 6.97
N VAL A 339 -1.40 23.08 5.67
CA VAL A 339 -2.20 22.29 4.70
C VAL A 339 -1.82 20.81 4.74
N ALA A 340 -0.54 20.50 4.90
CA ALA A 340 -0.07 19.11 5.03
C ALA A 340 -0.65 18.43 6.27
N ALA A 341 -0.66 19.10 7.43
CA ALA A 341 -1.23 18.56 8.65
C ALA A 341 -2.74 18.29 8.52
N VAL A 342 -3.50 19.22 7.93
CA VAL A 342 -4.94 19.04 7.67
C VAL A 342 -5.18 17.89 6.70
N THR A 343 -4.44 17.85 5.59
CA THR A 343 -4.52 16.78 4.57
C THR A 343 -4.24 15.42 5.20
N ASN A 344 -3.13 15.29 5.95
CA ASN A 344 -2.76 14.06 6.62
C ASN A 344 -3.81 13.61 7.65
N ALA A 345 -4.45 14.55 8.35
CA ALA A 345 -5.54 14.24 9.28
C ALA A 345 -6.76 13.65 8.55
N ILE A 346 -7.16 14.23 7.41
CA ILE A 346 -8.26 13.72 6.57
C ILE A 346 -7.92 12.33 6.04
N VAL A 347 -6.75 12.17 5.42
CA VAL A 347 -6.28 10.91 4.82
C VAL A 347 -6.22 9.80 5.87
N THR A 348 -5.64 10.08 7.05
CA THR A 348 -5.54 9.10 8.14
C THR A 348 -6.91 8.73 8.69
N ALA A 349 -7.82 9.68 8.85
CA ALA A 349 -9.18 9.41 9.34
C ALA A 349 -9.97 8.53 8.37
N LEU A 350 -9.77 8.72 7.05
CA LEU A 350 -10.42 7.92 6.01
C LEU A 350 -9.74 6.56 5.81
N GLY A 351 -8.40 6.49 5.87
CA GLY A 351 -7.63 5.26 5.65
C GLY A 351 -7.68 4.29 6.83
N TYR A 352 -7.68 4.83 8.05
CA TYR A 352 -7.67 4.04 9.29
C TYR A 352 -8.86 4.41 10.20
N PRO A 353 -10.10 4.13 9.75
CA PRO A 353 -11.29 4.48 10.51
C PRO A 353 -11.37 3.75 11.85
N THR A 354 -11.65 4.47 12.93
CA THR A 354 -11.79 3.92 14.29
C THR A 354 -13.20 3.38 14.56
N GLY A 355 -14.21 3.91 13.87
CA GLY A 355 -15.62 3.53 13.96
C GLY A 355 -16.16 2.80 12.75
N ASP A 356 -17.47 2.62 12.72
CA ASP A 356 -18.18 2.27 11.49
C ASP A 356 -18.21 3.47 10.52
N ARG A 357 -18.70 3.24 9.31
CA ARG A 357 -18.74 4.23 8.24
C ARG A 357 -19.46 5.53 8.65
N VAL A 358 -20.59 5.44 9.33
CA VAL A 358 -21.38 6.61 9.73
C VAL A 358 -20.68 7.39 10.84
N ASN A 359 -20.14 6.69 11.83
CA ASN A 359 -19.41 7.30 12.94
C ASN A 359 -18.13 8.00 12.45
N THR A 360 -17.36 7.36 11.56
CA THR A 360 -16.16 7.96 10.96
C THR A 360 -16.50 9.21 10.14
N THR A 361 -17.56 9.16 9.31
CA THR A 361 -18.02 10.31 8.54
C THR A 361 -18.41 11.46 9.48
N ASN A 362 -19.16 11.18 10.56
CA ASN A 362 -19.60 12.21 11.50
C ASN A 362 -18.45 12.77 12.36
N GLU A 363 -17.45 11.96 12.73
CA GLU A 363 -16.28 12.43 13.47
C GLU A 363 -15.48 13.44 12.64
N LEU A 364 -15.10 13.05 11.41
CA LEU A 364 -14.36 13.92 10.49
C LEU A 364 -15.15 15.18 10.13
N ALA A 365 -16.44 15.04 9.80
CA ALA A 365 -17.31 16.17 9.47
C ALA A 365 -17.45 17.18 10.62
N ARG A 366 -17.60 16.72 11.87
CA ARG A 366 -17.67 17.61 13.05
C ARG A 366 -16.35 18.33 13.28
N ALA A 367 -15.22 17.65 13.12
CA ALA A 367 -13.90 18.27 13.30
C ALA A 367 -13.67 19.41 12.29
N LEU A 368 -14.00 19.18 11.02
CA LEU A 368 -13.85 20.17 9.95
C LEU A 368 -14.87 21.31 10.07
N ALA A 369 -16.12 21.02 10.42
CA ALA A 369 -17.15 22.05 10.63
C ALA A 369 -16.84 22.96 11.85
N SER A 370 -16.33 22.37 12.95
CA SER A 370 -15.88 23.10 14.12
C SER A 370 -14.71 24.02 13.78
N ALA A 371 -13.73 23.52 13.01
CA ALA A 371 -12.60 24.29 12.53
C ALA A 371 -13.02 25.50 11.67
N ASN A 372 -13.98 25.32 10.76
CA ASN A 372 -14.57 26.42 9.98
C ASN A 372 -15.27 27.47 10.85
N SER A 373 -15.77 27.09 12.03
CA SER A 373 -16.42 27.98 12.97
C SER A 373 -15.44 28.65 13.97
N GLY A 374 -14.13 28.40 13.81
CA GLY A 374 -13.05 28.96 14.62
C GLY A 374 -12.62 28.11 15.83
N ASP A 375 -13.24 26.93 16.07
CA ASP A 375 -12.79 26.00 17.09
C ASP A 375 -11.99 24.82 16.45
N ALA A 376 -10.67 24.87 16.60
CA ALA A 376 -9.75 23.90 16.03
C ALA A 376 -9.53 22.64 16.88
N ASN A 377 -10.10 22.53 18.08
CA ASN A 377 -9.74 21.46 19.03
C ASN A 377 -9.94 20.04 18.45
N LEU A 378 -11.08 19.79 17.81
CA LEU A 378 -11.37 18.48 17.23
C LEU A 378 -10.42 18.16 16.06
N LEU A 379 -10.13 19.13 15.20
CA LEU A 379 -9.19 18.97 14.09
C LEU A 379 -7.76 18.74 14.62
N THR A 380 -7.33 19.47 15.64
CA THR A 380 -6.04 19.27 16.29
C THR A 380 -5.90 17.84 16.84
N ASN A 381 -6.96 17.27 17.41
CA ASN A 381 -6.93 15.87 17.86
C ASN A 381 -6.77 14.89 16.69
N LEU A 382 -7.41 15.15 15.54
CA LEU A 382 -7.21 14.32 14.34
C LEU A 382 -5.78 14.46 13.79
N ILE A 383 -5.22 15.67 13.78
CA ILE A 383 -3.83 15.94 13.37
C ILE A 383 -2.85 15.18 14.27
N ASN A 384 -3.00 15.27 15.59
CA ASN A 384 -2.15 14.57 16.55
C ASN A 384 -2.25 13.05 16.38
N ARG A 385 -3.45 12.52 16.14
CA ARG A 385 -3.65 11.10 15.83
C ARG A 385 -2.93 10.70 14.54
N ALA A 386 -3.06 11.49 13.49
CA ALA A 386 -2.38 11.24 12.21
C ALA A 386 -0.85 11.26 12.36
N GLN A 387 -0.31 12.25 13.07
CA GLN A 387 1.12 12.34 13.35
C GLN A 387 1.63 11.14 14.16
N GLY A 388 0.89 10.72 15.19
CA GLY A 388 1.21 9.53 15.97
C GLY A 388 1.15 8.23 15.16
N THR A 389 0.27 8.18 14.14
CA THR A 389 0.10 7.00 13.28
C THR A 389 1.18 6.90 12.20
N THR A 390 1.52 8.02 11.54
CA THR A 390 2.34 8.02 10.31
C THR A 390 3.65 8.78 10.41
N GLY A 391 3.94 9.45 11.53
CA GLY A 391 5.09 10.33 11.69
C GLY A 391 6.39 9.68 12.20
N SER A 392 6.47 8.36 12.32
CA SER A 392 7.66 7.68 12.88
C SER A 392 8.88 7.77 11.96
N ASP A 393 10.08 7.74 12.57
CA ASP A 393 11.35 7.73 11.83
C ASP A 393 11.54 6.43 11.06
N GLY A 394 11.09 5.30 11.63
CA GLY A 394 11.09 4.02 10.93
C GLY A 394 10.25 4.05 9.64
N ARG A 395 9.08 4.72 9.66
CA ARG A 395 8.29 4.92 8.43
C ARG A 395 9.07 5.77 7.41
N PHE A 396 9.68 6.87 7.83
CA PHE A 396 10.48 7.74 6.96
C PHE A 396 11.58 6.95 6.25
N ILE A 397 12.45 6.26 7.00
CA ILE A 397 13.58 5.53 6.41
C ILE A 397 13.12 4.39 5.49
N ASN A 398 12.10 3.61 5.90
CA ASN A 398 11.61 2.49 5.12
C ASN A 398 10.90 2.95 3.83
N SER A 399 10.07 3.99 3.89
CA SER A 399 9.39 4.52 2.70
C SER A 399 10.39 5.12 1.70
N CYS A 400 11.44 5.80 2.19
CA CYS A 400 12.49 6.34 1.34
C CYS A 400 13.41 5.25 0.78
N ALA A 401 13.69 4.19 1.56
CA ALA A 401 14.43 3.04 1.08
C ALA A 401 13.68 2.29 -0.05
N ASP A 402 12.35 2.26 -0.02
CA ASP A 402 11.53 1.64 -1.07
C ASP A 402 11.23 2.57 -2.26
N ALA A 403 11.48 3.87 -2.15
CA ALA A 403 11.17 4.84 -3.20
C ALA A 403 12.12 4.69 -4.40
N LEU A 404 11.65 4.00 -5.45
CA LEU A 404 12.41 3.73 -6.67
C LEU A 404 12.26 4.84 -7.71
N ASN A 405 13.31 5.04 -8.53
CA ASN A 405 13.27 5.99 -9.65
C ASN A 405 12.69 7.35 -9.23
N ARG A 406 13.23 7.93 -8.16
CA ARG A 406 12.76 9.19 -7.58
C ARG A 406 12.85 10.33 -8.60
N PRO A 407 11.87 11.24 -8.65
CA PRO A 407 11.89 12.39 -9.55
C PRO A 407 13.03 13.34 -9.16
N THR A 408 13.44 14.20 -10.11
CA THR A 408 14.35 15.31 -9.80
C THR A 408 13.60 16.43 -9.03
N PRO A 409 14.30 17.31 -8.29
CA PRO A 409 13.67 18.47 -7.66
C PRO A 409 12.85 19.33 -8.64
N ASP A 410 13.34 19.52 -9.87
CA ASP A 410 12.61 20.26 -10.91
C ASP A 410 11.32 19.53 -11.32
N ARG A 411 11.38 18.20 -11.44
CA ARG A 411 10.18 17.42 -11.72
C ARG A 411 9.15 17.53 -10.59
N VAL A 412 9.58 17.52 -9.32
CA VAL A 412 8.66 17.74 -8.17
C VAL A 412 8.00 19.13 -8.29
N ARG A 413 8.75 20.20 -8.65
CA ARG A 413 8.16 21.54 -8.86
C ARG A 413 7.09 21.54 -9.94
N GLU A 414 7.35 20.85 -11.07
CA GLU A 414 6.35 20.71 -12.13
C GLU A 414 5.09 19.99 -11.63
N LEU A 415 5.27 18.91 -10.86
CA LEU A 415 4.16 18.11 -10.31
C LEU A 415 3.35 18.86 -9.25
N VAL A 416 3.99 19.66 -8.40
CA VAL A 416 3.29 20.54 -7.45
C VAL A 416 2.28 21.44 -8.16
N VAL A 417 2.69 22.02 -9.30
CA VAL A 417 1.82 22.89 -10.10
C VAL A 417 0.76 22.09 -10.88
N ALA A 418 1.14 20.97 -11.48
CA ALA A 418 0.24 20.15 -12.29
C ALA A 418 -0.81 19.48 -11.43
N TRP A 419 -0.38 18.74 -10.40
CA TRP A 419 -1.29 18.01 -9.51
C TRP A 419 -2.12 18.95 -8.63
N GLY A 420 -1.61 20.13 -8.25
CA GLY A 420 -2.41 21.12 -7.54
C GLY A 420 -3.61 21.66 -8.34
N LYS A 421 -3.61 21.49 -9.69
CA LYS A 421 -4.74 21.82 -10.56
C LYS A 421 -5.62 20.61 -10.85
N GLU A 422 -5.03 19.44 -11.01
CA GLU A 422 -5.71 18.20 -11.37
C GLU A 422 -6.38 17.56 -10.17
N TYR A 423 -5.74 17.63 -9.01
CA TYR A 423 -6.16 17.06 -7.73
C TYR A 423 -6.20 18.18 -6.67
N PRO A 424 -7.28 18.99 -6.65
CA PRO A 424 -7.27 20.28 -5.94
C PRO A 424 -7.13 20.15 -4.41
N GLN A 425 -7.56 19.05 -3.81
CA GLN A 425 -7.47 18.87 -2.36
C GLN A 425 -6.10 18.34 -1.93
N PHE A 426 -5.56 17.32 -2.62
CA PHE A 426 -4.41 16.55 -2.16
C PHE A 426 -3.17 16.65 -3.06
N GLY A 427 -3.31 17.07 -4.31
CA GLY A 427 -2.25 16.97 -5.32
C GLY A 427 -0.97 17.73 -4.97
N MET A 428 -1.08 18.96 -4.45
CA MET A 428 0.09 19.75 -4.07
C MET A 428 0.89 19.07 -2.93
N VAL A 429 0.19 18.62 -1.89
CA VAL A 429 0.80 17.96 -0.72
C VAL A 429 1.42 16.63 -1.14
N GLY A 430 0.69 15.83 -1.96
CA GLY A 430 1.19 14.55 -2.45
C GLY A 430 2.42 14.66 -3.36
N ALA A 431 2.50 15.73 -4.18
CA ALA A 431 3.69 15.99 -4.98
C ALA A 431 4.90 16.39 -4.09
N LEU A 432 4.68 17.25 -3.09
CA LEU A 432 5.72 17.68 -2.15
C LEU A 432 6.24 16.53 -1.28
N ASP A 433 5.40 15.54 -0.95
CA ASP A 433 5.83 14.37 -0.17
C ASP A 433 7.01 13.64 -0.83
N MET A 434 7.11 13.63 -2.16
CA MET A 434 8.24 13.02 -2.85
C MET A 434 9.58 13.71 -2.56
N ALA A 435 9.56 15.00 -2.19
CA ALA A 435 10.77 15.72 -1.82
C ALA A 435 11.42 15.17 -0.55
N GLN A 436 10.66 14.50 0.31
CA GLN A 436 11.18 13.93 1.56
C GLN A 436 12.24 12.84 1.34
N CYS A 437 12.19 12.15 0.21
CA CYS A 437 13.09 11.03 -0.08
C CYS A 437 14.21 11.34 -1.09
N LEU A 438 14.31 12.57 -1.62
CA LEU A 438 15.25 12.89 -2.70
C LEU A 438 16.71 12.67 -2.31
N SER A 439 17.07 12.90 -1.05
CA SER A 439 18.44 12.76 -0.53
C SER A 439 18.76 11.36 -0.02
N TRP A 440 17.76 10.46 0.09
CA TRP A 440 17.98 9.11 0.60
C TRP A 440 18.88 8.29 -0.35
N PRO A 441 19.80 7.44 0.14
CA PRO A 441 20.62 6.56 -0.68
C PRO A 441 19.76 5.70 -1.62
N SER A 442 20.29 5.38 -2.81
CA SER A 442 19.58 4.53 -3.77
C SER A 442 19.43 3.11 -3.24
N SER A 443 18.22 2.57 -3.34
CA SER A 443 17.90 1.21 -2.94
C SER A 443 17.99 0.24 -4.11
N SER A 444 18.16 -1.05 -3.81
CA SER A 444 17.98 -2.11 -4.78
C SER A 444 16.51 -2.24 -5.18
N THR A 445 16.26 -2.43 -6.48
CA THR A 445 14.91 -2.75 -6.95
C THR A 445 14.62 -4.21 -6.64
N PRO A 446 13.58 -4.55 -5.86
CA PRO A 446 13.20 -5.93 -5.67
C PRO A 446 12.82 -6.58 -7.01
N GLU A 447 13.29 -7.79 -7.25
CA GLU A 447 12.94 -8.52 -8.47
C GLU A 447 11.46 -8.92 -8.44
N LEU A 448 10.77 -8.71 -9.57
CA LEU A 448 9.44 -9.30 -9.76
C LEU A 448 9.56 -10.82 -9.77
N PRO A 449 8.59 -11.53 -9.18
CA PRO A 449 8.57 -12.99 -9.26
C PRO A 449 8.63 -13.46 -10.71
N LYS A 450 9.59 -14.34 -11.04
CA LYS A 450 9.69 -14.99 -12.35
C LYS A 450 8.82 -16.25 -12.41
N GLU A 451 8.58 -16.87 -11.27
CA GLU A 451 7.75 -18.04 -11.10
C GLU A 451 7.06 -17.98 -9.73
N LEU A 452 5.75 -18.18 -9.72
CA LEU A 452 4.98 -18.44 -8.50
C LEU A 452 4.37 -19.84 -8.59
N LYS A 453 4.49 -20.64 -7.53
CA LYS A 453 4.01 -22.04 -7.48
C LYS A 453 2.67 -22.20 -6.80
N ILE A 454 2.05 -21.09 -6.44
CA ILE A 454 0.77 -21.02 -5.74
C ILE A 454 -0.11 -19.96 -6.37
N ASP A 455 -1.39 -20.17 -6.33
CA ASP A 455 -2.38 -19.15 -6.68
C ASP A 455 -2.42 -18.04 -5.63
N VAL A 456 -2.75 -16.82 -6.03
CA VAL A 456 -2.72 -15.62 -5.17
C VAL A 456 -4.10 -15.02 -5.01
N LEU A 457 -4.52 -14.82 -3.76
CA LEU A 457 -5.75 -14.06 -3.47
C LEU A 457 -5.40 -12.58 -3.38
N LEU A 458 -6.07 -11.76 -4.19
CA LEU A 458 -5.93 -10.31 -4.16
C LEU A 458 -7.16 -9.68 -3.51
N LEU A 459 -6.93 -8.81 -2.53
CA LEU A 459 -7.99 -7.99 -1.95
C LEU A 459 -7.71 -6.53 -2.27
N GLY A 460 -8.74 -5.70 -2.28
CA GLY A 460 -8.58 -4.28 -2.49
C GLY A 460 -9.77 -3.46 -2.05
N VAL A 461 -9.52 -2.18 -1.89
CA VAL A 461 -10.51 -1.17 -1.51
C VAL A 461 -10.70 -0.19 -2.66
N GLN A 462 -11.93 0.06 -3.06
CA GLN A 462 -12.24 0.97 -4.16
C GLN A 462 -11.82 2.41 -3.87
N ASN A 463 -11.99 2.86 -2.63
CA ASN A 463 -11.64 4.21 -2.21
C ASN A 463 -10.55 4.13 -1.13
N ASP A 464 -9.34 3.67 -1.52
CA ASP A 464 -8.18 3.55 -0.64
C ASP A 464 -7.36 4.83 -0.66
N PRO A 465 -7.36 5.64 0.43
CA PRO A 465 -6.62 6.91 0.46
C PRO A 465 -5.11 6.73 0.76
N ILE A 466 -4.66 5.52 1.03
CA ILE A 466 -3.26 5.26 1.42
C ILE A 466 -2.43 4.81 0.22
N VAL A 467 -2.99 3.98 -0.67
CA VAL A 467 -2.25 3.39 -1.79
C VAL A 467 -2.95 3.54 -3.15
N GLY A 468 -4.25 3.87 -3.19
CA GLY A 468 -5.07 3.86 -4.40
C GLY A 468 -5.61 2.46 -4.74
N GLU A 469 -6.40 2.37 -5.82
CA GLU A 469 -7.08 1.13 -6.24
C GLU A 469 -6.30 0.33 -7.30
N GLU A 470 -5.57 1.03 -8.20
CA GLU A 470 -4.98 0.41 -9.40
C GLU A 470 -3.89 -0.63 -9.10
N GLY A 471 -3.29 -0.58 -7.90
CA GLY A 471 -2.29 -1.54 -7.45
C GLY A 471 -2.74 -3.00 -7.52
N VAL A 472 -4.04 -3.26 -7.29
CA VAL A 472 -4.63 -4.60 -7.39
C VAL A 472 -4.53 -5.16 -8.80
N ALA A 473 -4.86 -4.36 -9.82
CA ALA A 473 -4.80 -4.78 -11.22
C ALA A 473 -3.36 -5.01 -11.69
N ALA A 474 -2.44 -4.11 -11.32
CA ALA A 474 -1.03 -4.23 -11.66
C ALA A 474 -0.39 -5.46 -11.00
N THR A 475 -0.74 -5.74 -9.73
CA THR A 475 -0.26 -6.93 -9.02
C THR A 475 -0.85 -8.21 -9.63
N ALA A 476 -2.13 -8.22 -10.04
CA ALA A 476 -2.73 -9.35 -10.76
C ALA A 476 -1.96 -9.67 -12.05
N ALA A 477 -1.58 -8.64 -12.81
CA ALA A 477 -0.78 -8.82 -14.02
C ALA A 477 0.61 -9.42 -13.70
N ALA A 478 1.27 -8.98 -12.63
CA ALA A 478 2.55 -9.54 -12.20
C ALA A 478 2.42 -11.02 -11.80
N VAL A 479 1.37 -11.40 -11.08
CA VAL A 479 1.06 -12.79 -10.70
C VAL A 479 0.84 -13.67 -11.93
N ILE A 480 0.06 -13.20 -12.91
CA ILE A 480 -0.18 -13.92 -14.17
C ILE A 480 1.12 -14.09 -14.96
N ASN A 481 1.93 -13.04 -15.04
CA ASN A 481 3.23 -13.09 -15.72
C ASN A 481 4.21 -14.09 -15.05
N ALA A 482 4.06 -14.30 -13.74
CA ALA A 482 4.80 -15.30 -12.97
C ALA A 482 4.21 -16.73 -13.07
N GLY A 483 3.22 -16.95 -13.94
CA GLY A 483 2.63 -18.26 -14.24
C GLY A 483 1.57 -18.75 -13.26
N SER A 484 1.04 -17.88 -12.38
CA SER A 484 0.01 -18.24 -11.39
C SER A 484 -1.33 -17.57 -11.66
N ALA A 485 -2.39 -18.16 -11.12
CA ALA A 485 -3.72 -17.56 -11.15
C ALA A 485 -3.95 -16.61 -9.96
N SER A 486 -4.85 -15.66 -10.15
CA SER A 486 -5.36 -14.82 -9.07
C SER A 486 -6.86 -14.60 -9.18
N LYS A 487 -7.49 -14.31 -8.04
CA LYS A 487 -8.86 -13.81 -7.94
C LYS A 487 -8.90 -12.61 -7.04
N ARG A 488 -9.86 -11.73 -7.29
CA ARG A 488 -10.00 -10.46 -6.58
C ARG A 488 -11.20 -10.48 -5.65
N VAL A 489 -11.01 -9.87 -4.47
CA VAL A 489 -12.07 -9.58 -3.50
C VAL A 489 -12.03 -8.07 -3.26
N MET A 490 -12.95 -7.33 -3.89
CA MET A 490 -12.97 -5.87 -3.89
C MET A 490 -14.03 -5.34 -2.94
N TRP A 491 -13.62 -4.49 -2.00
CA TRP A 491 -14.54 -3.78 -1.12
C TRP A 491 -14.80 -2.36 -1.65
N GLN A 492 -16.08 -2.01 -1.82
CA GLN A 492 -16.55 -0.72 -2.35
C GLN A 492 -16.60 0.40 -1.30
N GLY A 493 -15.96 0.21 -0.14
CA GLY A 493 -15.94 1.19 0.96
C GLY A 493 -14.80 2.19 0.87
N ILE A 494 -14.55 2.85 2.02
CA ILE A 494 -13.44 3.78 2.25
C ILE A 494 -12.58 3.19 3.37
N GLY A 495 -11.28 3.08 3.16
CA GLY A 495 -10.34 2.55 4.15
C GLY A 495 -9.06 2.04 3.50
N HIS A 496 -8.17 1.43 4.29
CA HIS A 496 -6.96 0.78 3.82
C HIS A 496 -6.87 -0.64 4.38
N GLY A 497 -6.89 -1.64 3.48
CA GLY A 497 -6.95 -3.06 3.84
C GLY A 497 -8.39 -3.58 3.92
N ALA A 498 -8.89 -4.17 2.83
CA ALA A 498 -10.25 -4.69 2.73
C ALA A 498 -10.57 -5.76 3.78
N ALA A 499 -9.59 -6.62 4.09
CA ALA A 499 -9.73 -7.66 5.12
C ALA A 499 -9.95 -7.08 6.52
N VAL A 500 -9.42 -5.89 6.81
CA VAL A 500 -9.54 -5.26 8.14
C VAL A 500 -10.91 -4.61 8.33
N TYR A 501 -11.44 -3.97 7.30
CA TYR A 501 -12.59 -3.09 7.43
C TYR A 501 -13.90 -3.63 6.86
N SER A 502 -13.87 -4.74 6.09
CA SER A 502 -15.06 -5.37 5.52
C SER A 502 -15.22 -6.82 5.95
N ALA A 503 -16.27 -7.11 6.71
CA ALA A 503 -16.60 -8.49 7.10
C ALA A 503 -16.95 -9.39 5.89
N CYS A 504 -17.42 -8.80 4.78
CA CYS A 504 -17.74 -9.53 3.55
C CYS A 504 -16.51 -10.18 2.89
N THR A 505 -15.31 -9.62 3.09
CA THR A 505 -14.07 -10.15 2.50
C THR A 505 -13.52 -11.36 3.23
N LEU A 506 -13.98 -11.63 4.44
CA LEU A 506 -13.43 -12.69 5.30
C LEU A 506 -13.77 -14.11 4.83
N PRO A 507 -15.01 -14.46 4.45
CA PRO A 507 -15.29 -15.81 3.98
C PRO A 507 -14.41 -16.27 2.82
N PRO A 508 -14.20 -15.49 1.73
CA PRO A 508 -13.27 -15.89 0.68
C PRO A 508 -11.80 -15.92 1.16
N LEU A 509 -11.39 -15.03 2.05
CA LEU A 509 -10.04 -15.05 2.63
C LEU A 509 -9.81 -16.30 3.47
N ILE A 510 -10.70 -16.62 4.41
CA ILE A 510 -10.62 -17.82 5.27
C ILE A 510 -10.64 -19.07 4.41
N GLY A 511 -11.57 -19.17 3.44
CA GLY A 511 -11.66 -20.31 2.53
C GLY A 511 -10.36 -20.55 1.76
N TYR A 512 -9.70 -19.49 1.32
CA TYR A 512 -8.40 -19.56 0.67
C TYR A 512 -7.28 -19.97 1.65
N LEU A 513 -7.23 -19.40 2.85
CA LEU A 513 -6.22 -19.75 3.85
C LEU A 513 -6.32 -21.25 4.24
N ASP A 514 -7.53 -21.75 4.45
CA ASP A 514 -7.77 -23.14 4.85
C ASP A 514 -7.43 -24.13 3.72
N SER A 515 -7.86 -23.83 2.49
CA SER A 515 -7.81 -24.82 1.40
C SER A 515 -6.74 -24.54 0.33
N GLY A 516 -6.21 -23.33 0.24
CA GLY A 516 -5.37 -22.87 -0.86
C GLY A 516 -6.10 -22.68 -2.19
N LYS A 517 -7.43 -22.80 -2.20
CA LYS A 517 -8.24 -22.64 -3.41
C LYS A 517 -8.80 -21.24 -3.51
N LEU A 518 -8.62 -20.62 -4.66
CA LEU A 518 -9.25 -19.33 -4.97
C LEU A 518 -10.79 -19.48 -5.07
N PRO A 519 -11.55 -18.40 -4.81
CA PRO A 519 -12.97 -18.37 -5.15
C PRO A 519 -13.17 -18.56 -6.67
N ASP A 520 -14.32 -19.14 -7.04
CA ASP A 520 -14.61 -19.44 -8.47
C ASP A 520 -14.62 -18.18 -9.34
N THR A 521 -15.09 -17.06 -8.79
CA THR A 521 -15.18 -15.76 -9.46
C THR A 521 -14.64 -14.65 -8.58
N ASP A 522 -14.34 -13.50 -9.17
CA ASP A 522 -14.08 -12.27 -8.41
C ASP A 522 -15.29 -11.94 -7.52
N VAL A 523 -15.02 -11.45 -6.29
CA VAL A 523 -16.03 -11.10 -5.29
C VAL A 523 -16.07 -9.59 -5.11
N TYR A 524 -17.26 -9.02 -5.06
CA TYR A 524 -17.47 -7.60 -4.82
C TYR A 524 -18.28 -7.41 -3.54
N CYS A 525 -17.68 -6.75 -2.56
CA CYS A 525 -18.26 -6.48 -1.25
C CYS A 525 -18.83 -5.05 -1.22
N PRO A 526 -20.08 -4.84 -0.78
CA PRO A 526 -20.66 -3.50 -0.68
C PRO A 526 -19.92 -2.63 0.34
N ALA A 527 -20.10 -1.31 0.19
CA ALA A 527 -19.53 -0.29 1.07
C ALA A 527 -20.10 -0.33 2.50
#